data_df866d3ef3950170aa6909c182379d8a
#
_entry.id   df866d3ef3950170aa6909c182379d8a
#
_cell.length_a   1.000
_cell.length_b   1.000
_cell.length_c   1.000
_cell.angle_alpha   90.00
_cell.angle_beta   90.00
_cell.angle_gamma   90.00
#
_symmetry.space_group_name_H-M   'P 1'
#
loop_
_entity.id
_entity.type
_entity.pdbx_description
1 polymer ?
#
loop_
_entity_poly.entity_id
_entity_poly.type
_entity_poly.pdbx_seq_one_letter_code
_entity_poly.pdbx_strand_id
1 'polypeptide(L)'
;FVGQRHLLDADKPIGKTLADSKLHSMILWGPPGSGKTTLARIICRQMGAHFEQMSAVLEGIKELRNVLDHAQRYQQHNKSTVLFVDEIHRFNKAQQDAFLPHIESGLITLIGATTENPSFEINSSLLSRLRVYVLKKLNYDELSIVANRALESQSVNLEDDGSLSQII
;
A
#
# COMPACT_ATOMS: atom_id res chain seq x y z
N PHE A 1 -0.09 -8.08 11.02
CA PHE A 1 1.03 -7.36 10.40
C PHE A 1 2.22 -7.34 11.37
N VAL A 2 3.43 -7.47 10.86
CA VAL A 2 4.65 -7.46 11.67
C VAL A 2 5.42 -6.18 11.39
N GLY A 3 5.97 -5.57 12.44
CA GLY A 3 6.73 -4.31 12.34
C GLY A 3 5.88 -3.05 12.17
N GLN A 4 6.53 -1.96 11.78
CA GLN A 4 5.95 -0.64 11.48
C GLN A 4 5.13 -0.03 12.64
N ARG A 5 5.45 -0.33 13.89
CA ARG A 5 4.73 0.19 15.08
C ARG A 5 4.61 1.71 15.10
N HIS A 6 5.62 2.42 14.60
CA HIS A 6 5.63 3.88 14.50
C HIS A 6 4.53 4.44 13.57
N LEU A 7 3.88 3.61 12.77
CA LEU A 7 2.74 3.97 11.91
C LEU A 7 1.43 3.36 12.39
N LEU A 8 1.46 2.18 12.99
CA LEU A 8 0.30 1.31 13.20
C LEU A 8 -0.24 1.30 14.62
N ASP A 9 0.56 1.64 15.64
CA ASP A 9 0.07 1.69 17.01
C ASP A 9 -1.11 2.69 17.11
N ALA A 10 -2.00 2.48 18.06
CA ALA A 10 -3.30 3.18 18.15
C ALA A 10 -3.17 4.72 18.19
N ASP A 11 -2.07 5.24 18.75
CA ASP A 11 -1.76 6.68 18.81
C ASP A 11 -1.03 7.20 17.56
N LYS A 12 -0.67 6.33 16.61
CA LYS A 12 0.13 6.63 15.42
C LYS A 12 -0.75 6.96 14.20
N PRO A 13 -0.18 7.57 13.15
CA PRO A 13 -0.97 8.15 12.07
C PRO A 13 -1.90 7.16 11.35
N ILE A 14 -1.42 5.96 11.00
CA ILE A 14 -2.26 4.95 10.33
C ILE A 14 -3.21 4.31 11.35
N GLY A 15 -2.74 4.04 12.57
CA GLY A 15 -3.59 3.51 13.64
C GLY A 15 -4.81 4.41 13.90
N LYS A 16 -4.61 5.72 14.00
CA LYS A 16 -5.71 6.70 14.12
C LYS A 16 -6.65 6.70 12.91
N THR A 17 -6.08 6.66 11.69
CA THR A 17 -6.88 6.57 10.45
C THR A 17 -7.81 5.36 10.46
N LEU A 18 -7.30 4.21 10.92
CA LEU A 18 -8.08 2.98 11.04
C LEU A 18 -9.16 3.08 12.12
N ALA A 19 -8.83 3.66 13.28
CA ALA A 19 -9.79 3.86 14.37
C ALA A 19 -10.92 4.82 13.97
N ASP A 20 -10.60 5.91 13.28
CA ASP A 20 -11.56 6.93 12.85
C ASP A 20 -12.37 6.51 11.60
N SER A 21 -12.03 5.39 10.99
CA SER A 21 -12.63 4.91 9.72
C SER A 21 -12.63 5.98 8.61
N LYS A 22 -11.62 6.87 8.61
CA LYS A 22 -11.45 7.94 7.62
C LYS A 22 -10.25 7.69 6.73
N LEU A 23 -10.48 6.90 5.69
CA LEU A 23 -9.44 6.60 4.71
C LEU A 23 -9.10 7.85 3.90
N HIS A 24 -7.81 8.08 3.66
CA HIS A 24 -7.29 9.15 2.82
C HIS A 24 -6.23 8.60 1.88
N SER A 25 -6.01 9.29 0.77
CA SER A 25 -4.98 8.91 -0.19
C SER A 25 -3.59 9.12 0.38
N MET A 26 -2.67 8.17 0.07
CA MET A 26 -1.34 8.15 0.69
C MET A 26 -0.27 7.54 -0.22
N ILE A 27 0.98 7.83 0.12
CA ILE A 27 2.16 7.15 -0.41
C ILE A 27 2.79 6.32 0.71
N LEU A 28 3.03 5.05 0.42
CA LEU A 28 3.83 4.14 1.24
C LEU A 28 5.25 4.11 0.66
N TRP A 29 6.17 4.79 1.32
CA TRP A 29 7.57 4.86 0.89
C TRP A 29 8.46 4.00 1.78
N GLY A 30 9.27 3.15 1.16
CA GLY A 30 10.22 2.33 1.91
C GLY A 30 10.88 1.25 1.06
N PRO A 31 11.91 0.58 1.59
CA PRO A 31 12.67 -0.42 0.87
C PRO A 31 11.81 -1.61 0.40
N PRO A 32 12.30 -2.39 -0.57
CA PRO A 32 11.66 -3.66 -0.92
C PRO A 32 11.47 -4.54 0.32
N GLY A 33 10.42 -5.34 0.36
CA GLY A 33 10.13 -6.24 1.48
C GLY A 33 9.64 -5.57 2.77
N SER A 34 9.46 -4.25 2.82
CA SER A 34 8.96 -3.54 4.02
C SER A 34 7.45 -3.74 4.29
N GLY A 35 6.74 -4.45 3.42
CA GLY A 35 5.32 -4.77 3.60
C GLY A 35 4.33 -3.76 3.03
N LYS A 36 4.72 -2.89 2.08
CA LYS A 36 3.86 -1.85 1.48
C LYS A 36 2.53 -2.42 0.95
N THR A 37 2.59 -3.44 0.09
CA THR A 37 1.40 -4.07 -0.50
C THR A 37 0.54 -4.76 0.56
N THR A 38 1.17 -5.46 1.52
CA THR A 38 0.47 -6.13 2.62
C THR A 38 -0.26 -5.11 3.49
N LEU A 39 0.39 -3.99 3.81
CA LEU A 39 -0.21 -2.92 4.60
C LEU A 39 -1.41 -2.31 3.88
N ALA A 40 -1.30 -2.02 2.58
CA ALA A 40 -2.39 -1.49 1.77
C ALA A 40 -3.62 -2.43 1.77
N ARG A 41 -3.40 -3.74 1.63
CA ARG A 41 -4.48 -4.75 1.70
C ARG A 41 -5.15 -4.80 3.07
N ILE A 42 -4.37 -4.71 4.15
CA ILE A 42 -4.91 -4.70 5.52
C ILE A 42 -5.75 -3.45 5.76
N ILE A 43 -5.24 -2.27 5.39
CA ILE A 43 -5.99 -1.01 5.48
C ILE A 43 -7.31 -1.12 4.72
N CYS A 44 -7.27 -1.56 3.47
CA CYS A 44 -8.46 -1.72 2.64
C CYS A 44 -9.48 -2.66 3.26
N ARG A 45 -9.03 -3.83 3.75
CA ARG A 45 -9.90 -4.83 4.40
C ARG A 45 -10.57 -4.28 5.66
N GLN A 46 -9.83 -3.57 6.52
CA GLN A 46 -10.38 -2.98 7.75
C GLN A 46 -11.41 -1.90 7.46
N MET A 47 -11.25 -1.18 6.34
CA MET A 47 -12.18 -0.15 5.90
C MET A 47 -13.40 -0.71 5.12
N GLY A 48 -13.47 -2.02 4.88
CA GLY A 48 -14.54 -2.62 4.08
C GLY A 48 -14.57 -2.16 2.62
N ALA A 49 -13.46 -1.59 2.13
CA ALA A 49 -13.34 -1.06 0.78
C ALA A 49 -13.02 -2.16 -0.24
N HIS A 50 -13.35 -1.91 -1.51
CA HIS A 50 -12.89 -2.76 -2.61
C HIS A 50 -11.43 -2.45 -2.94
N PHE A 51 -10.62 -3.49 -3.14
CA PHE A 51 -9.18 -3.37 -3.43
C PHE A 51 -8.91 -3.64 -4.91
N GLU A 52 -8.48 -2.60 -5.62
CA GLU A 52 -7.93 -2.70 -6.97
C GLU A 52 -6.42 -2.50 -6.90
N GLN A 53 -5.68 -3.25 -7.71
CA GLN A 53 -4.22 -3.17 -7.78
C GLN A 53 -3.77 -2.99 -9.20
N MET A 54 -2.82 -2.09 -9.39
CA MET A 54 -2.11 -1.94 -10.66
C MET A 54 -0.61 -1.73 -10.42
N SER A 55 0.19 -2.09 -11.43
CA SER A 55 1.63 -1.93 -11.46
C SER A 55 2.02 -0.85 -12.46
N ALA A 56 2.66 0.21 -12.02
CA ALA A 56 3.14 1.26 -12.91
C ALA A 56 4.25 0.81 -13.88
N VAL A 57 4.83 -0.38 -13.64
CA VAL A 57 5.83 -0.99 -14.54
C VAL A 57 5.17 -1.69 -15.73
N LEU A 58 4.02 -2.33 -15.52
CA LEU A 58 3.37 -3.21 -16.50
C LEU A 58 2.13 -2.58 -17.14
N GLU A 59 1.53 -1.61 -16.47
CA GLU A 59 0.19 -1.09 -16.80
C GLU A 59 0.22 0.44 -16.98
N GLY A 60 -0.82 0.96 -17.61
CA GLY A 60 -0.90 2.38 -17.95
C GLY A 60 -2.31 2.97 -17.84
N ILE A 61 -2.55 4.05 -18.57
CA ILE A 61 -3.83 4.80 -18.52
C ILE A 61 -5.04 3.96 -18.94
N LYS A 62 -4.84 2.95 -19.80
CA LYS A 62 -5.93 2.06 -20.23
C LYS A 62 -6.46 1.25 -19.04
N GLU A 63 -5.55 0.68 -18.25
CA GLU A 63 -5.88 -0.10 -17.06
C GLU A 63 -6.51 0.78 -16.00
N LEU A 64 -6.01 2.02 -15.84
CA LEU A 64 -6.64 3.00 -14.95
C LEU A 64 -8.12 3.22 -15.31
N ARG A 65 -8.47 3.34 -16.59
CA ARG A 65 -9.88 3.49 -17.01
C ARG A 65 -10.74 2.31 -16.58
N ASN A 66 -10.25 1.08 -16.75
CA ASN A 66 -10.97 -0.12 -16.30
C ASN A 66 -11.23 -0.09 -14.79
N VAL A 67 -10.22 0.30 -13.99
CA VAL A 67 -10.36 0.45 -12.54
C VAL A 67 -11.39 1.51 -12.18
N LEU A 68 -11.42 2.64 -12.91
CA LEU A 68 -12.39 3.71 -12.67
C LEU A 68 -13.83 3.29 -12.99
N ASP A 69 -14.02 2.52 -14.06
CA ASP A 69 -15.33 1.93 -14.40
C ASP A 69 -15.81 0.97 -13.31
N HIS A 70 -14.90 0.16 -12.74
CA HIS A 70 -15.21 -0.69 -11.60
C HIS A 70 -15.55 0.16 -10.36
N ALA A 71 -14.75 1.18 -10.07
CA ALA A 71 -14.98 2.06 -8.93
C ALA A 71 -16.34 2.76 -8.97
N GLN A 72 -16.78 3.21 -10.15
CA GLN A 72 -18.12 3.79 -10.34
C GLN A 72 -19.23 2.79 -10.02
N ARG A 73 -19.09 1.54 -10.46
CA ARG A 73 -20.06 0.47 -10.14
C ARG A 73 -20.10 0.18 -8.64
N TYR A 74 -18.95 0.11 -7.96
CA TYR A 74 -18.89 -0.11 -6.51
C TYR A 74 -19.49 1.07 -5.74
N GLN A 75 -19.25 2.30 -6.18
CA GLN A 75 -19.82 3.51 -5.58
C GLN A 75 -21.35 3.51 -5.63
N GLN A 76 -21.97 3.02 -6.71
CA GLN A 76 -23.43 2.85 -6.81
C GLN A 76 -23.98 1.89 -5.74
N HIS A 77 -23.15 0.99 -5.20
CA HIS A 77 -23.50 0.08 -4.12
C HIS A 77 -22.97 0.52 -2.75
N ASN A 78 -22.66 1.82 -2.60
CA ASN A 78 -22.08 2.41 -1.38
C ASN A 78 -20.77 1.75 -0.91
N LYS A 79 -19.98 1.23 -1.84
CA LYS A 79 -18.65 0.69 -1.56
C LYS A 79 -17.57 1.63 -2.07
N SER A 80 -16.64 2.00 -1.20
CA SER A 80 -15.45 2.76 -1.57
C SER A 80 -14.44 1.86 -2.28
N THR A 81 -13.64 2.44 -3.16
CA THR A 81 -12.57 1.74 -3.86
C THR A 81 -11.20 2.29 -3.45
N VAL A 82 -10.32 1.39 -3.05
CA VAL A 82 -8.90 1.67 -2.84
C VAL A 82 -8.14 1.20 -4.07
N LEU A 83 -7.48 2.12 -4.75
CA LEU A 83 -6.55 1.79 -5.82
C LEU A 83 -5.13 1.79 -5.27
N PHE A 84 -4.52 0.61 -5.22
CA PHE A 84 -3.12 0.43 -4.92
C PHE A 84 -2.29 0.46 -6.20
N VAL A 85 -1.32 1.38 -6.27
CA VAL A 85 -0.40 1.50 -7.41
C VAL A 85 1.01 1.17 -6.95
N ASP A 86 1.53 0.03 -7.42
CA ASP A 86 2.90 -0.37 -7.12
C ASP A 86 3.89 0.36 -8.03
N GLU A 87 5.02 0.76 -7.45
CA GLU A 87 6.10 1.52 -8.10
C GLU A 87 5.58 2.78 -8.82
N ILE A 88 4.69 3.54 -8.16
CA ILE A 88 4.00 4.72 -8.73
C ILE A 88 4.96 5.76 -9.35
N HIS A 89 6.22 5.79 -8.91
CA HIS A 89 7.25 6.67 -9.46
C HIS A 89 7.61 6.34 -10.94
N ARG A 90 7.23 5.16 -11.45
CA ARG A 90 7.42 4.78 -12.86
C ARG A 90 6.44 5.48 -13.80
N PHE A 91 5.34 5.99 -13.30
CA PHE A 91 4.45 6.82 -14.10
C PHE A 91 5.06 8.19 -14.38
N ASN A 92 4.94 8.65 -15.64
CA ASN A 92 5.31 10.02 -16.00
C ASN A 92 4.33 11.03 -15.39
N LYS A 93 4.67 12.33 -15.47
CA LYS A 93 3.85 13.39 -14.87
C LYS A 93 2.41 13.39 -15.36
N ALA A 94 2.16 13.20 -16.65
CA ALA A 94 0.80 13.18 -17.21
C ALA A 94 0.00 11.97 -16.71
N GLN A 95 0.64 10.82 -16.53
CA GLN A 95 0.01 9.64 -15.96
C GLN A 95 -0.31 9.83 -14.47
N GLN A 96 0.59 10.49 -13.72
CA GLN A 96 0.34 10.84 -12.32
C GLN A 96 -0.82 11.85 -12.19
N ASP A 97 -0.89 12.85 -13.08
CA ASP A 97 -1.99 13.83 -13.10
C ASP A 97 -3.35 13.20 -13.41
N ALA A 98 -3.37 12.08 -14.13
CA ALA A 98 -4.61 11.39 -14.45
C ALA A 98 -5.37 10.85 -13.22
N PHE A 99 -4.70 10.68 -12.07
CA PHE A 99 -5.35 10.27 -10.83
C PHE A 99 -6.11 11.43 -10.14
N LEU A 100 -5.70 12.69 -10.36
CA LEU A 100 -6.17 13.85 -9.60
C LEU A 100 -7.69 14.02 -9.59
N PRO A 101 -8.40 14.01 -10.73
CA PRO A 101 -9.85 14.22 -10.74
C PRO A 101 -10.59 13.14 -9.92
N HIS A 102 -10.06 11.92 -9.89
CA HIS A 102 -10.69 10.77 -9.26
C HIS A 102 -10.44 10.70 -7.76
N ILE A 103 -9.31 11.24 -7.31
CA ILE A 103 -9.00 11.43 -5.89
C ILE A 103 -9.84 12.60 -5.34
N GLU A 104 -9.90 13.71 -6.07
CA GLU A 104 -10.65 14.91 -5.67
C GLU A 104 -12.16 14.67 -5.60
N SER A 105 -12.71 13.89 -6.53
CA SER A 105 -14.11 13.48 -6.50
C SER A 105 -14.45 12.44 -5.45
N GLY A 106 -13.42 11.83 -4.82
CA GLY A 106 -13.60 10.73 -3.88
C GLY A 106 -14.04 9.41 -4.53
N LEU A 107 -13.93 9.28 -5.87
CA LEU A 107 -14.24 8.04 -6.58
C LEU A 107 -13.29 6.92 -6.17
N ILE A 108 -12.00 7.24 -6.00
CA ILE A 108 -10.99 6.34 -5.51
C ILE A 108 -10.21 6.95 -4.34
N THR A 109 -9.73 6.10 -3.46
CA THR A 109 -8.64 6.42 -2.52
C THR A 109 -7.36 5.80 -3.05
N LEU A 110 -6.36 6.63 -3.36
CA LEU A 110 -5.09 6.17 -3.91
C LEU A 110 -4.13 5.77 -2.78
N ILE A 111 -3.55 4.58 -2.87
CA ILE A 111 -2.39 4.16 -2.08
C ILE A 111 -1.26 3.86 -3.05
N GLY A 112 -0.34 4.81 -3.21
CA GLY A 112 0.85 4.61 -4.03
C GLY A 112 1.97 3.96 -3.21
N ALA A 113 2.68 3.00 -3.79
CA ALA A 113 3.89 2.42 -3.21
C ALA A 113 5.11 2.81 -4.03
N THR A 114 6.20 3.10 -3.35
CA THR A 114 7.47 3.44 -4.00
C THR A 114 8.67 3.08 -3.13
N THR A 115 9.78 2.74 -3.78
CA THR A 115 11.10 2.60 -3.16
C THR A 115 11.91 3.90 -3.24
N GLU A 116 11.54 4.78 -4.16
CA GLU A 116 12.22 6.05 -4.41
C GLU A 116 11.65 7.19 -3.56
N ASN A 117 12.43 8.26 -3.38
CA ASN A 117 11.98 9.41 -2.59
C ASN A 117 10.82 10.15 -3.29
N PRO A 118 9.60 10.16 -2.69
CA PRO A 118 8.44 10.75 -3.33
C PRO A 118 8.59 12.25 -3.64
N SER A 119 9.42 12.97 -2.91
CA SER A 119 9.64 14.41 -3.13
C SER A 119 10.33 14.73 -4.46
N PHE A 120 11.03 13.76 -5.06
CA PHE A 120 11.68 13.92 -6.36
C PHE A 120 10.89 13.28 -7.49
N GLU A 121 10.18 12.19 -7.22
CA GLU A 121 9.60 11.33 -8.23
C GLU A 121 8.09 11.54 -8.43
N ILE A 122 7.40 12.03 -7.41
CA ILE A 122 5.96 12.31 -7.50
C ILE A 122 5.76 13.81 -7.78
N ASN A 123 4.91 14.12 -8.76
CA ASN A 123 4.64 15.51 -9.07
C ASN A 123 3.97 16.24 -7.89
N SER A 124 4.21 17.54 -7.79
CA SER A 124 3.76 18.36 -6.67
C SER A 124 2.23 18.41 -6.55
N SER A 125 1.51 18.36 -7.67
CA SER A 125 0.04 18.38 -7.70
C SER A 125 -0.53 17.14 -7.04
N LEU A 126 0.02 15.96 -7.36
CA LEU A 126 -0.40 14.70 -6.75
C LEU A 126 0.07 14.62 -5.28
N LEU A 127 1.33 14.96 -5.02
CA LEU A 127 1.93 14.87 -3.68
C LEU A 127 1.19 15.76 -2.65
N SER A 128 0.69 16.93 -3.07
CA SER A 128 -0.07 17.84 -2.19
C SER A 128 -1.40 17.26 -1.69
N ARG A 129 -1.91 16.21 -2.32
CA ARG A 129 -3.17 15.52 -1.98
C ARG A 129 -2.97 14.19 -1.25
N LEU A 130 -1.70 13.81 -1.05
CA LEU A 130 -1.35 12.53 -0.46
C LEU A 130 -0.58 12.74 0.86
N ARG A 131 -0.78 11.84 1.81
CA ARG A 131 0.09 11.77 2.99
C ARG A 131 1.19 10.75 2.74
N VAL A 132 2.44 11.10 3.06
CA VAL A 132 3.58 10.20 2.91
C VAL A 132 3.82 9.47 4.22
N TYR A 133 3.87 8.15 4.17
CA TYR A 133 4.23 7.29 5.28
C TYR A 133 5.49 6.51 4.96
N VAL A 134 6.48 6.62 5.84
CA VAL A 134 7.79 5.99 5.65
C VAL A 134 7.79 4.64 6.36
N LEU A 135 7.91 3.56 5.57
CA LEU A 135 8.10 2.21 6.08
C LEU A 135 9.58 1.92 6.28
N LYS A 136 9.90 1.32 7.41
CA LYS A 136 11.26 0.92 7.74
C LYS A 136 11.53 -0.51 7.29
N LYS A 137 12.80 -0.84 7.06
CA LYS A 137 13.23 -2.23 6.88
C LYS A 137 12.87 -3.02 8.13
N LEU A 138 12.36 -4.24 7.96
CA LEU A 138 12.12 -5.15 9.07
C LEU A 138 13.47 -5.52 9.72
N ASN A 139 13.50 -5.58 11.04
CA ASN A 139 14.66 -6.08 11.77
C ASN A 139 14.67 -7.61 11.81
N TYR A 140 15.72 -8.19 12.38
CA TYR A 140 15.89 -9.65 12.44
C TYR A 140 14.72 -10.35 13.13
N ASP A 141 14.30 -9.85 14.30
CA ASP A 141 13.20 -10.45 15.08
C ASP A 141 11.88 -10.42 14.31
N GLU A 142 11.60 -9.29 13.65
CA GLU A 142 10.41 -9.11 12.82
C GLU A 142 10.42 -10.06 11.61
N LEU A 143 11.58 -10.24 10.96
CA LEU A 143 11.74 -11.18 9.85
C LEU A 143 11.56 -12.62 10.30
N SER A 144 12.12 -12.99 11.46
CA SER A 144 11.95 -14.33 12.06
C SER A 144 10.47 -14.64 12.33
N ILE A 145 9.70 -13.67 12.84
CA ILE A 145 8.27 -13.84 13.04
C ILE A 145 7.54 -14.07 11.69
N VAL A 146 7.90 -13.34 10.64
CA VAL A 146 7.31 -13.51 9.31
C VAL A 146 7.63 -14.88 8.74
N ALA A 147 8.90 -15.32 8.84
CA ALA A 147 9.36 -16.61 8.36
C ALA A 147 8.63 -17.76 9.08
N ASN A 148 8.57 -17.74 10.41
CA ASN A 148 7.86 -18.76 11.19
C ASN A 148 6.38 -18.86 10.81
N ARG A 149 5.68 -17.74 10.65
CA ARG A 149 4.27 -17.74 10.19
C ARG A 149 4.11 -18.34 8.79
N ALA A 150 5.06 -18.10 7.89
CA ALA A 150 5.03 -18.68 6.55
C ALA A 150 5.20 -20.19 6.60
N LEU A 151 6.13 -20.70 7.43
CA LEU A 151 6.36 -22.12 7.66
C LEU A 151 5.13 -22.81 8.27
N GLU A 152 4.55 -22.24 9.31
CA GLU A 152 3.32 -22.74 9.93
C GLU A 152 2.17 -22.84 8.92
N SER A 153 2.02 -21.84 8.03
CA SER A 153 0.96 -21.82 7.02
C SER A 153 1.11 -22.92 5.96
N GLN A 154 2.32 -23.42 5.75
CA GLN A 154 2.62 -24.49 4.79
C GLN A 154 2.71 -25.88 5.42
N SER A 155 2.49 -26.00 6.75
CA SER A 155 2.66 -27.25 7.51
C SER A 155 4.07 -27.86 7.37
N VAL A 156 5.07 -27.02 7.15
CA VAL A 156 6.47 -27.44 7.05
C VAL A 156 7.16 -27.18 8.39
N ASN A 157 7.51 -28.24 9.09
CA ASN A 157 8.41 -28.15 10.23
C ASN A 157 9.85 -28.13 9.71
N LEU A 158 10.53 -27.00 9.80
CA LEU A 158 11.99 -26.98 9.70
C LEU A 158 12.56 -27.40 11.05
N GLU A 159 13.42 -28.40 11.07
CA GLU A 159 14.30 -28.63 12.21
C GLU A 159 15.20 -27.40 12.36
N ASP A 160 15.35 -26.93 13.58
CA ASP A 160 16.13 -25.72 13.88
C ASP A 160 17.64 -26.07 13.78
N ASP A 161 18.14 -26.13 12.56
CA ASP A 161 19.55 -26.39 12.24
C ASP A 161 20.38 -25.10 12.08
N GLY A 162 19.80 -23.94 12.44
CA GLY A 162 20.46 -22.65 12.31
C GLY A 162 20.48 -22.08 10.88
N SER A 163 19.84 -22.74 9.90
CA SER A 163 19.84 -22.32 8.49
C SER A 163 19.08 -21.01 8.27
N LEU A 164 18.13 -20.65 9.12
CA LEU A 164 17.42 -19.37 9.09
C LEU A 164 18.37 -18.16 9.24
N SER A 165 19.49 -18.32 9.94
CA SER A 165 20.47 -17.24 10.10
C SER A 165 21.28 -16.93 8.84
N GLN A 166 21.23 -17.80 7.83
CA GLN A 166 21.93 -17.61 6.54
C GLN A 166 21.04 -17.00 5.45
N ILE A 167 19.71 -16.94 5.67
CA ILE A 167 18.74 -16.44 4.67
C ILE A 167 18.34 -14.99 4.96
N ILE A 168 18.66 -14.48 6.13
CA ILE A 168 18.37 -13.13 6.62
C ILE A 168 19.65 -12.31 6.69
#